data_6a67677277b78040ddfa4413f4585aeb
#
_entry.id   6a67677277b78040ddfa4413f4585aeb
#
_cell.length_a   1.000
_cell.length_b   1.000
_cell.length_c   1.000
_cell.angle_alpha   90.00
_cell.angle_beta   90.00
_cell.angle_gamma   90.00
#
_symmetry.space_group_name_H-M   'P 1'
#
loop_
_entity.id
_entity.type
_entity.pdbx_description
1 polymer ?
#
loop_
_entity_poly.entity_id
_entity_poly.type
_entity_poly.pdbx_seq_one_letter_code
_entity_poly.pdbx_strand_id
1 'polypeptide(L)'
;MEQIFMLVFMVILIGIVIYFGIKENKETTKENNKIEEDPYRFSKKIRAIKEEYGEFNYIEQPVMKIGEWEHEVRKNISSIVDTKTKYSSNKELRILVGDYNRASVSNTTSVLESVGLNVTIANSGIEIIERIKNNEKYDLIISNNIYDSGHYDGPETLMRLREIDNFNIPVIVLTVSKGKRDMFVNGYGFNEYMEKLLTQDKVMETLPKLFKDLEFTKIESNKSA
;
A
#
# COMPACT_ATOMS: atom_id res chain seq x y z
N MET A 1 9.97 -34.57 -57.87
CA MET A 1 10.76 -34.79 -56.63
C MET A 1 10.86 -33.51 -55.79
N GLU A 2 11.07 -32.32 -56.35
CA GLU A 2 11.18 -31.06 -55.59
C GLU A 2 9.93 -30.72 -54.81
N GLN A 3 8.74 -30.90 -55.34
CA GLN A 3 7.48 -30.58 -54.65
C GLN A 3 7.27 -31.43 -53.38
N ILE A 4 7.67 -32.69 -53.40
CA ILE A 4 7.59 -33.57 -52.22
C ILE A 4 8.59 -33.14 -51.15
N PHE A 5 9.76 -32.69 -51.55
CA PHE A 5 10.79 -32.19 -50.63
C PHE A 5 10.36 -30.90 -49.93
N MET A 6 9.72 -29.98 -50.68
CA MET A 6 9.14 -28.77 -50.11
C MET A 6 8.02 -29.03 -49.11
N LEU A 7 7.15 -30.01 -49.42
CA LEU A 7 6.04 -30.38 -48.53
C LEU A 7 6.54 -31.00 -47.22
N VAL A 8 7.55 -31.88 -47.29
CA VAL A 8 8.18 -32.47 -46.09
C VAL A 8 8.88 -31.39 -45.26
N PHE A 9 9.58 -30.46 -45.92
CA PHE A 9 10.24 -29.35 -45.21
C PHE A 9 9.27 -28.43 -44.49
N MET A 10 8.12 -28.10 -45.13
CA MET A 10 7.04 -27.31 -44.51
C MET A 10 6.44 -28.04 -43.29
N VAL A 11 6.19 -29.32 -43.35
CA VAL A 11 5.66 -30.13 -42.25
C VAL A 11 6.64 -30.15 -41.06
N ILE A 12 7.93 -30.27 -41.32
CA ILE A 12 8.98 -30.21 -40.29
C ILE A 12 9.04 -28.82 -39.65
N LEU A 13 9.00 -27.73 -40.44
CA LEU A 13 8.98 -26.36 -39.95
C LEU A 13 7.76 -26.06 -39.07
N ILE A 14 6.56 -26.49 -39.49
CA ILE A 14 5.34 -26.37 -38.69
C ILE A 14 5.45 -27.16 -37.38
N GLY A 15 6.02 -28.37 -37.43
CA GLY A 15 6.27 -29.19 -36.24
C GLY A 15 7.22 -28.50 -35.25
N ILE A 16 8.27 -27.83 -35.74
CA ILE A 16 9.22 -27.09 -34.93
C ILE A 16 8.54 -25.86 -34.27
N VAL A 17 7.76 -25.10 -35.02
CA VAL A 17 7.03 -23.93 -34.51
C VAL A 17 6.02 -24.34 -33.44
N ILE A 18 5.28 -25.43 -33.67
CA ILE A 18 4.33 -25.97 -32.68
C ILE A 18 5.08 -26.48 -31.44
N TYR A 19 6.21 -27.16 -31.60
CA TYR A 19 7.01 -27.67 -30.49
C TYR A 19 7.56 -26.51 -29.61
N PHE A 20 8.10 -25.44 -30.20
CA PHE A 20 8.58 -24.27 -29.46
C PHE A 20 7.41 -23.50 -28.81
N GLY A 21 6.28 -23.33 -29.50
CA GLY A 21 5.09 -22.72 -28.93
C GLY A 21 4.51 -23.50 -27.75
N ILE A 22 4.52 -24.85 -27.81
CA ILE A 22 4.09 -25.70 -26.69
C ILE A 22 5.10 -25.63 -25.52
N LYS A 23 6.40 -25.57 -25.83
CA LYS A 23 7.45 -25.45 -24.81
C LYS A 23 7.40 -24.11 -24.08
N GLU A 24 7.25 -23.02 -24.83
CA GLU A 24 7.11 -21.68 -24.27
C GLU A 24 5.84 -21.55 -23.41
N ASN A 25 4.71 -22.13 -23.87
CA ASN A 25 3.46 -22.15 -23.12
C ASN A 25 3.55 -23.05 -21.87
N LYS A 26 4.35 -24.11 -21.88
CA LYS A 26 4.60 -24.95 -20.68
C LYS A 26 5.56 -24.26 -19.69
N GLU A 27 6.51 -23.48 -20.14
CA GLU A 27 7.41 -22.73 -19.28
C GLU A 27 6.67 -21.53 -18.64
N THR A 28 5.87 -20.77 -19.39
CA THR A 28 4.99 -19.72 -18.85
C THR A 28 3.91 -20.25 -17.93
N THR A 29 3.35 -21.45 -18.22
CA THR A 29 2.37 -22.10 -17.33
C THR A 29 3.04 -22.66 -16.08
N LYS A 30 4.31 -23.09 -16.14
CA LYS A 30 5.08 -23.49 -14.95
C LYS A 30 5.52 -22.30 -14.12
N GLU A 31 5.85 -21.15 -14.73
CA GLU A 31 6.10 -19.90 -14.00
C GLU A 31 4.82 -19.35 -13.38
N ASN A 32 3.70 -19.36 -14.10
CA ASN A 32 2.41 -18.95 -13.55
C ASN A 32 1.86 -19.91 -12.47
N ASN A 33 2.16 -21.24 -12.56
CA ASN A 33 1.82 -22.21 -11.51
C ASN A 33 2.82 -22.23 -10.34
N LYS A 34 3.94 -21.50 -10.44
CA LYS A 34 4.86 -21.29 -9.30
C LYS A 34 4.40 -20.21 -8.36
N ILE A 35 3.34 -19.49 -8.70
CA ILE A 35 2.72 -18.44 -7.87
C ILE A 35 1.42 -18.92 -7.18
N GLU A 36 1.31 -20.23 -6.93
CA GLU A 36 0.56 -20.67 -5.75
C GLU A 36 1.54 -20.57 -4.56
N GLU A 37 1.94 -19.33 -4.29
CA GLU A 37 2.82 -18.99 -3.20
C GLU A 37 2.14 -19.40 -1.90
N ASP A 38 2.85 -20.18 -1.10
CA ASP A 38 2.48 -20.48 0.28
C ASP A 38 1.92 -19.20 0.93
N PRO A 39 0.60 -19.10 1.17
CA PRO A 39 -0.01 -17.91 1.74
C PRO A 39 0.57 -17.57 3.13
N TYR A 40 1.29 -18.52 3.74
CA TYR A 40 1.88 -18.39 5.06
C TYR A 40 3.41 -18.17 5.03
N ARG A 41 4.02 -18.01 3.86
CA ARG A 41 5.49 -17.89 3.74
C ARG A 41 6.11 -16.77 4.59
N PHE A 42 5.37 -15.70 4.81
CA PHE A 42 5.80 -14.61 5.68
C PHE A 42 5.45 -14.80 7.15
N SER A 43 4.59 -15.76 7.49
CA SER A 43 4.08 -15.97 8.85
C SER A 43 5.19 -16.20 9.86
N LYS A 44 6.25 -16.93 9.51
CA LYS A 44 7.41 -17.16 10.39
C LYS A 44 8.17 -15.87 10.65
N LYS A 45 8.41 -15.04 9.61
CA LYS A 45 9.13 -13.77 9.76
C LYS A 45 8.31 -12.76 10.56
N ILE A 46 7.01 -12.67 10.28
CA ILE A 46 6.08 -11.82 11.04
C ILE A 46 6.03 -12.25 12.50
N ARG A 47 5.96 -13.56 12.77
CA ARG A 47 5.96 -14.09 14.14
C ARG A 47 7.26 -13.74 14.88
N ALA A 48 8.43 -13.97 14.27
CA ALA A 48 9.71 -13.63 14.88
C ALA A 48 9.81 -12.14 15.22
N ILE A 49 9.33 -11.25 14.37
CA ILE A 49 9.28 -9.81 14.64
C ILE A 49 8.32 -9.51 15.80
N LYS A 50 7.16 -10.13 15.85
CA LYS A 50 6.21 -9.97 16.97
C LYS A 50 6.81 -10.46 18.30
N GLU A 51 7.55 -11.56 18.29
CA GLU A 51 8.24 -12.08 19.47
C GLU A 51 9.34 -11.12 19.96
N GLU A 52 10.11 -10.54 19.04
CA GLU A 52 11.18 -9.59 19.35
C GLU A 52 10.66 -8.26 19.91
N TYR A 53 9.63 -7.69 19.30
CA TYR A 53 9.09 -6.35 19.64
C TYR A 53 7.86 -6.39 20.55
N GLY A 54 7.44 -7.59 20.98
CA GLY A 54 6.23 -7.84 21.78
C GLY A 54 4.96 -7.91 20.95
N GLU A 55 4.10 -8.86 21.31
CA GLU A 55 2.82 -9.06 20.64
C GLU A 55 1.92 -7.81 20.73
N PHE A 56 1.17 -7.56 19.68
CA PHE A 56 0.02 -6.68 19.74
C PHE A 56 -1.08 -7.33 20.57
N ASN A 57 -1.21 -6.97 21.83
CA ASN A 57 -2.42 -7.27 22.56
C ASN A 57 -3.53 -6.33 22.09
N TYR A 58 -4.25 -6.73 21.03
CA TYR A 58 -5.47 -6.05 20.58
C TYR A 58 -6.54 -5.97 21.67
N ILE A 59 -6.38 -6.75 22.74
CA ILE A 59 -7.35 -6.93 23.82
C ILE A 59 -7.29 -5.82 24.88
N GLU A 60 -6.20 -5.03 24.93
CA GLU A 60 -6.06 -3.97 25.96
C GLU A 60 -6.63 -2.60 25.53
N GLN A 61 -7.04 -2.43 24.30
CA GLN A 61 -7.88 -1.29 23.97
C GLN A 61 -9.33 -1.69 24.21
N PRO A 62 -10.10 -0.90 24.97
CA PRO A 62 -11.52 -1.18 25.12
C PRO A 62 -12.09 -1.31 23.71
N VAL A 63 -12.67 -2.48 23.42
CA VAL A 63 -13.37 -2.73 22.15
C VAL A 63 -14.56 -1.79 22.15
N MET A 64 -14.32 -0.55 21.75
CA MET A 64 -15.43 0.33 21.39
C MET A 64 -16.17 -0.35 20.26
N LYS A 65 -17.47 -0.59 20.47
CA LYS A 65 -18.31 -1.13 19.40
C LYS A 65 -18.08 -0.25 18.17
N ILE A 66 -17.92 -0.86 17.01
CA ILE A 66 -17.58 -0.17 15.74
C ILE A 66 -18.42 1.12 15.56
N GLY A 67 -19.72 1.09 15.93
CA GLY A 67 -20.60 2.25 15.86
C GLY A 67 -20.27 3.37 16.86
N GLU A 68 -19.77 3.05 18.05
CA GLU A 68 -19.38 4.05 19.06
C GLU A 68 -18.07 4.75 18.65
N TRP A 69 -17.12 3.99 18.09
CA TRP A 69 -15.87 4.54 17.55
C TRP A 69 -16.15 5.44 16.34
N GLU A 70 -17.02 5.03 15.41
CA GLU A 70 -17.42 5.87 14.27
C GLU A 70 -18.12 7.14 14.71
N HIS A 71 -18.97 7.08 15.72
CA HIS A 71 -19.66 8.26 16.26
C HIS A 71 -18.68 9.22 16.95
N GLU A 72 -17.77 8.71 17.75
CA GLU A 72 -16.75 9.50 18.44
C GLU A 72 -15.74 10.09 17.45
N VAL A 73 -15.32 9.32 16.44
CA VAL A 73 -14.47 9.81 15.36
C VAL A 73 -15.18 10.89 14.56
N ARG A 74 -16.46 10.76 14.20
CA ARG A 74 -17.21 11.81 13.51
C ARG A 74 -17.39 13.06 14.34
N LYS A 75 -17.63 12.92 15.65
CA LYS A 75 -17.78 14.02 16.58
C LYS A 75 -16.46 14.76 16.83
N ASN A 76 -15.36 14.03 16.85
CA ASN A 76 -14.03 14.54 17.16
C ASN A 76 -13.24 14.95 15.90
N ILE A 77 -13.52 14.40 14.71
CA ILE A 77 -12.84 14.77 13.46
C ILE A 77 -12.93 16.28 13.22
N SER A 78 -14.10 16.88 13.40
CA SER A 78 -14.28 18.32 13.17
C SER A 78 -13.60 19.21 14.22
N SER A 79 -13.24 18.66 15.38
CA SER A 79 -12.55 19.39 16.46
C SER A 79 -11.05 19.10 16.54
N ILE A 80 -10.62 17.94 16.07
CA ILE A 80 -9.21 17.47 16.16
C ILE A 80 -8.45 17.73 14.86
N VAL A 81 -9.16 17.73 13.73
CA VAL A 81 -8.55 17.91 12.41
C VAL A 81 -8.98 19.25 11.85
N ASP A 82 -8.13 20.25 11.98
CA ASP A 82 -8.33 21.53 11.27
C ASP A 82 -8.06 21.32 9.78
N THR A 83 -9.12 20.99 9.02
CA THR A 83 -9.08 20.97 7.56
C THR A 83 -9.57 22.29 6.94
N LYS A 84 -9.92 23.28 7.76
CA LYS A 84 -10.31 24.61 7.28
C LYS A 84 -9.10 25.38 6.77
N THR A 85 -7.96 25.24 7.46
CA THR A 85 -6.68 25.73 6.96
C THR A 85 -6.25 24.86 5.77
N LYS A 86 -5.97 25.48 4.64
CA LYS A 86 -5.50 24.81 3.43
C LYS A 86 -4.03 25.13 3.20
N TYR A 87 -3.32 24.13 2.69
CA TYR A 87 -1.93 24.27 2.28
C TYR A 87 -1.79 23.84 0.82
N SER A 88 -0.78 24.36 0.15
CA SER A 88 -0.30 23.83 -1.13
C SER A 88 1.03 23.12 -0.91
N SER A 89 1.22 22.02 -1.60
CA SER A 89 2.51 21.34 -1.71
C SER A 89 3.27 21.90 -2.92
N ASN A 90 4.59 22.09 -2.79
CA ASN A 90 5.46 22.44 -3.90
C ASN A 90 5.76 21.27 -4.83
N LYS A 91 5.34 20.05 -4.45
CA LYS A 91 5.47 18.81 -5.24
C LYS A 91 4.12 18.13 -5.43
N GLU A 92 3.84 17.73 -6.65
CA GLU A 92 2.67 16.92 -6.95
C GLU A 92 2.96 15.46 -6.66
N LEU A 93 2.56 14.98 -5.47
CA LEU A 93 2.72 13.59 -5.06
C LEU A 93 1.40 12.84 -5.22
N ARG A 94 1.47 11.67 -5.86
CA ARG A 94 0.37 10.71 -5.99
C ARG A 94 0.47 9.70 -4.88
N ILE A 95 -0.50 9.69 -3.98
CA ILE A 95 -0.49 8.86 -2.80
C ILE A 95 -1.54 7.76 -2.93
N LEU A 96 -1.12 6.50 -2.77
CA LEU A 96 -2.02 5.36 -2.63
C LEU A 96 -2.26 5.10 -1.15
N VAL A 97 -3.51 5.26 -0.71
CA VAL A 97 -3.91 4.99 0.68
C VAL A 97 -4.65 3.67 0.73
N GLY A 98 -4.10 2.71 1.47
CA GLY A 98 -4.72 1.41 1.72
C GLY A 98 -5.40 1.37 3.08
N ASP A 99 -6.73 1.39 3.10
CA ASP A 99 -7.54 1.22 4.31
C ASP A 99 -8.96 0.80 3.92
N TYR A 100 -9.57 -0.08 4.71
CA TYR A 100 -10.94 -0.57 4.50
C TYR A 100 -11.98 0.19 5.34
N ASN A 101 -11.54 0.88 6.39
CA ASN A 101 -12.44 1.58 7.30
C ASN A 101 -12.82 2.95 6.74
N ARG A 102 -14.08 3.14 6.40
CA ARG A 102 -14.59 4.36 5.76
C ARG A 102 -14.30 5.64 6.54
N ALA A 103 -14.40 5.60 7.88
CA ALA A 103 -14.13 6.79 8.70
C ALA A 103 -12.64 7.13 8.68
N SER A 104 -11.77 6.14 8.76
CA SER A 104 -10.32 6.29 8.63
C SER A 104 -9.93 6.82 7.25
N VAL A 105 -10.48 6.25 6.18
CA VAL A 105 -10.29 6.71 4.80
C VAL A 105 -10.70 8.18 4.66
N SER A 106 -11.90 8.54 5.15
CA SER A 106 -12.41 9.91 5.09
C SER A 106 -11.50 10.91 5.82
N ASN A 107 -11.02 10.57 7.01
CA ASN A 107 -10.06 11.39 7.75
C ASN A 107 -8.75 11.54 6.97
N THR A 108 -8.16 10.41 6.56
CA THR A 108 -6.86 10.38 5.88
C THR A 108 -6.92 11.18 4.57
N THR A 109 -7.94 10.96 3.74
CA THR A 109 -8.15 11.67 2.48
C THR A 109 -8.32 13.18 2.71
N SER A 110 -9.22 13.56 3.64
CA SER A 110 -9.47 14.97 3.93
C SER A 110 -8.21 15.70 4.40
N VAL A 111 -7.38 15.07 5.22
CA VAL A 111 -6.13 15.65 5.71
C VAL A 111 -5.11 15.81 4.58
N LEU A 112 -4.87 14.73 3.80
CA LEU A 112 -3.90 14.76 2.70
C LEU A 112 -4.28 15.77 1.63
N GLU A 113 -5.55 15.82 1.22
CA GLU A 113 -6.07 16.80 0.27
C GLU A 113 -5.99 18.23 0.80
N SER A 114 -6.18 18.43 2.13
CA SER A 114 -6.08 19.75 2.75
C SER A 114 -4.67 20.34 2.73
N VAL A 115 -3.66 19.50 2.53
CA VAL A 115 -2.26 19.91 2.35
C VAL A 115 -1.78 19.83 0.90
N GLY A 116 -2.72 19.70 -0.05
CA GLY A 116 -2.44 19.78 -1.49
C GLY A 116 -1.90 18.50 -2.11
N LEU A 117 -2.23 17.33 -1.57
CA LEU A 117 -1.77 16.03 -2.07
C LEU A 117 -2.88 15.26 -2.77
N ASN A 118 -2.53 14.53 -3.85
CA ASN A 118 -3.47 13.71 -4.61
C ASN A 118 -3.58 12.30 -4.03
N VAL A 119 -4.81 11.85 -3.75
CA VAL A 119 -5.07 10.58 -3.06
C VAL A 119 -5.85 9.61 -3.94
N THR A 120 -5.39 8.38 -4.00
CA THR A 120 -6.13 7.22 -4.53
C THR A 120 -6.33 6.21 -3.41
N ILE A 121 -7.50 5.58 -3.35
CA ILE A 121 -7.84 4.63 -2.29
C ILE A 121 -7.75 3.19 -2.81
N ALA A 122 -7.19 2.32 -1.99
CA ALA A 122 -7.27 0.87 -2.10
C ALA A 122 -7.91 0.31 -0.82
N ASN A 123 -8.82 -0.65 -0.96
CA ASN A 123 -9.58 -1.18 0.17
C ASN A 123 -8.89 -2.37 0.85
N SER A 124 -7.78 -2.85 0.30
CA SER A 124 -7.06 -4.03 0.81
C SER A 124 -5.59 -4.04 0.41
N GLY A 125 -4.80 -4.86 1.10
CA GLY A 125 -3.41 -5.12 0.72
C GLY A 125 -3.30 -5.78 -0.67
N ILE A 126 -4.25 -6.64 -1.03
CA ILE A 126 -4.31 -7.25 -2.36
C ILE A 126 -4.48 -6.16 -3.43
N GLU A 127 -5.43 -5.25 -3.25
CA GLU A 127 -5.67 -4.17 -4.22
C GLU A 127 -4.44 -3.26 -4.39
N ILE A 128 -3.71 -2.96 -3.29
CA ILE A 128 -2.43 -2.23 -3.38
C ILE A 128 -1.46 -2.98 -4.30
N ILE A 129 -1.26 -4.29 -4.06
CA ILE A 129 -0.32 -5.12 -4.81
C ILE A 129 -0.73 -5.18 -6.29
N GLU A 130 -2.01 -5.38 -6.59
CA GLU A 130 -2.53 -5.45 -7.95
C GLU A 130 -2.30 -4.14 -8.72
N ARG A 131 -2.56 -2.98 -8.11
CA ARG A 131 -2.31 -1.67 -8.72
C ARG A 131 -0.83 -1.48 -9.07
N ILE A 132 0.07 -1.88 -8.17
CA ILE A 132 1.51 -1.80 -8.42
C ILE A 132 1.94 -2.79 -9.51
N LYS A 133 1.43 -4.03 -9.52
CA LYS A 133 1.69 -5.01 -10.58
C LYS A 133 1.16 -4.54 -11.94
N ASN A 134 0.07 -3.79 -11.97
CA ASN A 134 -0.49 -3.16 -13.16
C ASN A 134 0.27 -1.90 -13.61
N ASN A 135 1.44 -1.63 -13.00
CA ASN A 135 2.28 -0.47 -13.30
C ASN A 135 1.61 0.90 -13.08
N GLU A 136 0.58 0.99 -12.24
CA GLU A 136 0.06 2.27 -11.79
C GLU A 136 1.16 3.04 -11.04
N LYS A 137 1.25 4.33 -11.26
CA LYS A 137 2.34 5.15 -10.73
C LYS A 137 1.92 5.90 -9.48
N TYR A 138 2.61 5.63 -8.39
CA TYR A 138 2.47 6.31 -7.12
C TYR A 138 3.84 6.72 -6.60
N ASP A 139 3.86 7.79 -5.82
CA ASP A 139 5.08 8.33 -5.23
C ASP A 139 5.21 7.90 -3.76
N LEU A 140 4.07 7.53 -3.13
CA LEU A 140 3.98 7.08 -1.75
C LEU A 140 2.81 6.08 -1.59
N ILE A 141 3.01 5.08 -0.76
CA ILE A 141 1.94 4.22 -0.25
C ILE A 141 1.77 4.47 1.26
N ILE A 142 0.54 4.76 1.70
CA ILE A 142 0.17 4.79 3.12
C ILE A 142 -0.73 3.59 3.38
N SER A 143 -0.23 2.60 4.12
CA SER A 143 -0.92 1.33 4.36
C SER A 143 -1.46 1.25 5.77
N ASN A 144 -2.70 0.82 5.93
CA ASN A 144 -3.18 0.39 7.24
C ASN A 144 -2.38 -0.83 7.73
N ASN A 145 -2.27 -0.97 9.05
CA ASN A 145 -1.64 -2.14 9.66
C ASN A 145 -2.49 -3.42 9.48
N ILE A 146 -3.80 -3.31 9.54
CA ILE A 146 -4.74 -4.43 9.44
C ILE A 146 -5.75 -4.13 8.36
N TYR A 147 -6.08 -5.18 7.60
CA TYR A 147 -7.20 -5.21 6.68
C TYR A 147 -8.26 -6.22 7.17
N ASP A 148 -9.42 -6.20 6.58
CA ASP A 148 -10.50 -7.10 6.91
C ASP A 148 -10.12 -8.57 6.64
N SER A 149 -10.80 -9.51 7.29
CA SER A 149 -10.51 -10.94 7.20
C SER A 149 -10.42 -11.45 5.76
N GLY A 150 -9.37 -12.19 5.45
CA GLY A 150 -9.10 -12.76 4.12
C GLY A 150 -8.17 -11.91 3.24
N HIS A 151 -7.69 -10.78 3.71
CA HIS A 151 -6.72 -9.93 3.05
C HIS A 151 -5.37 -9.93 3.79
N TYR A 152 -4.29 -9.67 3.05
CA TYR A 152 -2.97 -9.50 3.68
C TYR A 152 -2.98 -8.32 4.63
N ASP A 153 -2.40 -8.47 5.82
CA ASP A 153 -2.16 -7.34 6.73
C ASP A 153 -1.09 -6.38 6.15
N GLY A 154 -0.90 -5.22 6.80
CA GLY A 154 0.05 -4.22 6.32
C GLY A 154 1.49 -4.75 6.22
N PRO A 155 2.04 -5.46 7.23
CA PRO A 155 3.35 -6.08 7.14
C PRO A 155 3.48 -7.08 6.00
N GLU A 156 2.51 -7.96 5.80
CA GLU A 156 2.52 -8.92 4.71
C GLU A 156 2.41 -8.23 3.34
N THR A 157 1.55 -7.23 3.24
CA THR A 157 1.43 -6.39 2.04
C THR A 157 2.78 -5.77 1.67
N LEU A 158 3.49 -5.18 2.64
CA LEU A 158 4.81 -4.60 2.42
C LEU A 158 5.82 -5.65 1.95
N MET A 159 5.84 -6.84 2.57
CA MET A 159 6.76 -7.90 2.19
C MET A 159 6.52 -8.37 0.74
N ARG A 160 5.25 -8.49 0.33
CA ARG A 160 4.89 -8.86 -1.05
C ARG A 160 5.19 -7.76 -2.06
N LEU A 161 4.99 -6.50 -1.72
CA LEU A 161 5.38 -5.37 -2.57
C LEU A 161 6.89 -5.38 -2.86
N ARG A 162 7.71 -5.71 -1.86
CA ARG A 162 9.17 -5.76 -2.00
C ARG A 162 9.69 -6.90 -2.88
N GLU A 163 8.85 -7.86 -3.20
CA GLU A 163 9.17 -8.93 -4.15
C GLU A 163 8.85 -8.57 -5.60
N ILE A 164 8.15 -7.45 -5.81
CA ILE A 164 7.90 -6.94 -7.16
C ILE A 164 9.21 -6.32 -7.68
N ASP A 165 9.61 -6.73 -8.87
CA ASP A 165 10.84 -6.26 -9.50
C ASP A 165 10.85 -4.71 -9.61
N ASN A 166 11.98 -4.13 -9.20
CA ASN A 166 12.19 -2.67 -9.18
C ASN A 166 11.22 -1.87 -8.28
N PHE A 167 10.55 -2.51 -7.31
CA PHE A 167 9.74 -1.79 -6.35
C PHE A 167 10.60 -0.91 -5.45
N ASN A 168 10.40 0.40 -5.53
CA ASN A 168 11.17 1.41 -4.78
C ASN A 168 10.29 2.50 -4.15
N ILE A 169 8.96 2.35 -4.21
CA ILE A 169 8.03 3.31 -3.64
C ILE A 169 8.11 3.24 -2.11
N PRO A 170 8.29 4.36 -1.40
CA PRO A 170 8.24 4.36 0.06
C PRO A 170 6.85 3.97 0.57
N VAL A 171 6.83 3.20 1.67
CA VAL A 171 5.60 2.74 2.31
C VAL A 171 5.59 3.20 3.76
N ILE A 172 4.57 3.96 4.15
CA ILE A 172 4.29 4.38 5.52
C ILE A 172 3.20 3.48 6.10
N VAL A 173 3.33 3.08 7.35
CA VAL A 173 2.21 2.47 8.07
C VAL A 173 1.41 3.56 8.81
N LEU A 174 0.08 3.52 8.67
CA LEU A 174 -0.86 4.36 9.41
C LEU A 174 -1.72 3.46 10.31
N THR A 175 -1.54 3.54 11.62
CA THR A 175 -2.11 2.58 12.57
C THR A 175 -2.65 3.22 13.84
N VAL A 176 -3.59 2.55 14.51
CA VAL A 176 -4.06 2.92 15.85
C VAL A 176 -3.08 2.50 16.96
N SER A 177 -2.12 1.65 16.66
CA SER A 177 -1.17 1.11 17.63
C SER A 177 -0.12 2.14 17.99
N LYS A 178 -0.24 2.75 19.17
CA LYS A 178 0.64 3.81 19.64
C LYS A 178 2.00 3.28 20.10
N GLY A 179 3.06 4.09 19.89
CA GLY A 179 4.40 3.82 20.40
C GLY A 179 5.10 2.61 19.77
N LYS A 180 4.62 2.10 18.64
CA LYS A 180 5.18 0.91 17.97
C LYS A 180 6.05 1.24 16.76
N ARG A 181 6.56 2.48 16.67
CA ARG A 181 7.38 2.93 15.54
C ARG A 181 8.55 1.98 15.27
N ASP A 182 9.27 1.57 16.31
CA ASP A 182 10.47 0.73 16.18
C ASP A 182 10.17 -0.62 15.54
N MET A 183 9.08 -1.27 15.98
CA MET A 183 8.64 -2.53 15.39
C MET A 183 8.25 -2.37 13.91
N PHE A 184 7.54 -1.29 13.56
CA PHE A 184 7.11 -1.10 12.17
C PHE A 184 8.27 -0.69 11.26
N VAL A 185 9.13 0.23 11.70
CA VAL A 185 10.22 0.75 10.88
C VAL A 185 11.40 -0.21 10.88
N ASN A 186 11.93 -0.60 12.04
CA ASN A 186 13.12 -1.44 12.13
C ASN A 186 12.79 -2.94 12.00
N GLY A 187 11.66 -3.40 12.56
CA GLY A 187 11.23 -4.79 12.48
C GLY A 187 10.66 -5.15 11.11
N TYR A 188 9.53 -4.57 10.73
CA TYR A 188 8.88 -4.88 9.44
C TYR A 188 9.53 -4.16 8.26
N GLY A 189 10.17 -3.02 8.50
CA GLY A 189 10.90 -2.25 7.52
C GLY A 189 10.04 -1.26 6.74
N PHE A 190 8.94 -0.76 7.30
CA PHE A 190 8.27 0.41 6.74
C PHE A 190 9.23 1.60 6.68
N ASN A 191 9.04 2.48 5.72
CA ASN A 191 9.89 3.67 5.58
C ASN A 191 9.61 4.69 6.69
N GLU A 192 8.36 4.76 7.17
CA GLU A 192 7.97 5.61 8.28
C GLU A 192 6.67 5.09 8.94
N TYR A 193 6.32 5.67 10.08
CA TYR A 193 5.18 5.30 10.90
C TYR A 193 4.37 6.53 11.28
N MET A 194 3.05 6.43 11.17
CA MET A 194 2.11 7.44 11.62
C MET A 194 0.99 6.81 12.45
N GLU A 195 0.54 7.53 13.46
CA GLU A 195 -0.59 7.12 14.30
C GLU A 195 -1.90 7.73 13.79
N LYS A 196 -2.96 6.93 13.79
CA LYS A 196 -4.32 7.42 13.62
C LYS A 196 -4.72 8.23 14.87
N LEU A 197 -5.52 9.32 14.80
CA LEU A 197 -6.02 9.96 13.60
C LEU A 197 -4.92 10.79 12.95
N LEU A 198 -4.94 10.83 11.62
CA LEU A 198 -4.01 11.65 10.88
C LEU A 198 -4.35 13.14 11.07
N THR A 199 -3.33 13.99 11.16
CA THR A 199 -3.45 15.46 11.23
C THR A 199 -2.52 16.11 10.20
N GLN A 200 -2.79 17.36 9.83
CA GLN A 200 -1.93 18.13 8.92
C GLN A 200 -0.49 18.20 9.43
N ASP A 201 -0.31 18.48 10.73
CA ASP A 201 1.02 18.57 11.34
C ASP A 201 1.81 17.27 11.20
N LYS A 202 1.16 16.10 11.45
CA LYS A 202 1.81 14.79 11.26
C LYS A 202 2.24 14.58 9.82
N VAL A 203 1.42 14.98 8.84
CA VAL A 203 1.78 14.88 7.42
C VAL A 203 2.96 15.79 7.10
N MET A 204 2.88 17.06 7.48
CA MET A 204 3.90 18.07 7.20
C MET A 204 5.23 17.80 7.93
N GLU A 205 5.20 17.09 9.07
CA GLU A 205 6.40 16.64 9.77
C GLU A 205 7.01 15.37 9.16
N THR A 206 6.17 14.45 8.67
CA THR A 206 6.63 13.11 8.29
C THR A 206 7.06 13.04 6.83
N LEU A 207 6.31 13.61 5.90
CA LEU A 207 6.61 13.46 4.48
C LEU A 207 7.94 14.11 4.04
N PRO A 208 8.39 15.26 4.59
CA PRO A 208 9.72 15.81 4.25
C PRO A 208 10.88 14.90 4.64
N LYS A 209 10.70 13.95 5.58
CA LYS A 209 11.72 12.94 5.92
C LYS A 209 11.98 11.98 4.76
N LEU A 210 10.97 11.72 3.93
CA LEU A 210 11.02 10.81 2.79
C LEU A 210 11.27 11.54 1.47
N PHE A 211 10.77 12.76 1.34
CA PHE A 211 10.85 13.56 0.12
C PHE A 211 11.64 14.83 0.42
N LYS A 212 12.92 14.83 0.03
CA LYS A 212 13.76 16.03 0.15
C LYS A 212 13.13 17.20 -0.60
N ASP A 213 13.24 18.38 -0.03
CA ASP A 213 12.72 19.65 -0.59
C ASP A 213 11.18 19.65 -0.77
N LEU A 214 10.45 18.78 -0.06
CA LEU A 214 9.01 18.87 0.03
C LEU A 214 8.65 19.94 1.05
N GLU A 215 7.91 20.94 0.60
CA GLU A 215 7.46 22.06 1.40
C GLU A 215 5.96 22.26 1.30
N PHE A 216 5.37 22.75 2.37
CA PHE A 216 3.94 23.06 2.45
C PHE A 216 3.78 24.54 2.76
N THR A 217 3.03 25.26 1.91
CA THR A 217 2.76 26.69 2.07
C THR A 217 1.29 26.89 2.42
N LYS A 218 1.02 27.62 3.48
CA LYS A 218 -0.34 27.96 3.89
C LYS A 218 -1.00 28.85 2.83
N ILE A 219 -2.19 28.47 2.42
CA ILE A 219 -3.02 29.25 1.51
C ILE A 219 -3.79 30.26 2.34
N GLU A 220 -3.51 31.53 2.14
CA GLU A 220 -4.30 32.61 2.76
C GLU A 220 -5.70 32.64 2.12
N SER A 221 -6.74 32.48 2.94
CA SER A 221 -8.09 32.75 2.47
C SER A 221 -8.24 34.24 2.25
N ASN A 222 -8.23 34.71 1.01
CA ASN A 222 -8.66 36.06 0.70
C ASN A 222 -10.07 36.24 1.26
N LYS A 223 -10.23 36.92 2.38
CA LYS A 223 -11.50 37.47 2.77
C LYS A 223 -11.86 38.51 1.69
N SER A 224 -12.61 38.04 0.68
CA SER A 224 -13.33 38.99 -0.17
C SER A 224 -14.24 39.82 0.71
N ALA A 225 -13.97 41.12 0.74
CA ALA A 225 -14.74 42.13 1.41
C ALA A 225 -16.16 42.19 0.88
#